data_be0417dabca25b6bc64fdc92d6306ff1
#
_entry.id   be0417dabca25b6bc64fdc92d6306ff1
#
_cell.length_a   1.000
_cell.length_b   1.000
_cell.length_c   1.000
_cell.angle_alpha   90.00
_cell.angle_beta   90.00
_cell.angle_gamma   90.00
#
_symmetry.space_group_name_H-M   'P 1'
#
loop_
_entity.id
_entity.type
_entity.pdbx_description
1 polymer ?
#
loop_
_entity_poly.entity_id
_entity_poly.type
_entity_poly.pdbx_seq_one_letter_code
_entity_poly.pdbx_strand_id
1 'polypeptide(L)'
;MATKKAPAKKAPAKKPAAKKAPAKKAPAKKACAKKPAPAKKPAAPAPEAAQPAELTNPTWETVKIARHADRPLFVDYLTAWDPEAIELHGDRLVADDPAMYAGIAKIGTERVVIVGHRKGRTPEEKVANRWGMANPDGYRKAMRIMRLAEKFQLPIVALVDTSGAFPGLDAEERGQAEAIAKNLADMSVLKTPIVVVVTGEGGSGGALGIAVGDRILMLEHAVYSVISPEGCASILWRDGKMAPVAAEALKITSTWLKKLGIVDDVIPEPKGGAHTDPAKTIETVKQAVLAAIKELKKMPIEKLVDQRYAKFAAMGRFGK
;
A
#
# COMPACT_ATOMS: atom_id res chain seq x y z
N MET A 1 70.33 31.44 -14.97
CA MET A 1 69.28 30.83 -15.80
C MET A 1 69.48 29.33 -15.77
N ALA A 2 68.76 28.62 -14.98
CA ALA A 2 68.90 27.18 -14.85
C ALA A 2 67.53 26.53 -14.95
N THR A 3 67.33 25.81 -16.02
CA THR A 3 66.11 25.02 -16.29
C THR A 3 66.15 23.68 -15.54
N LYS A 4 65.25 23.50 -14.56
CA LYS A 4 65.10 22.20 -13.85
C LYS A 4 64.23 21.26 -14.66
N LYS A 5 64.79 20.10 -15.11
CA LYS A 5 64.10 18.95 -15.68
C LYS A 5 63.29 18.25 -14.61
N ALA A 6 62.05 17.89 -14.92
CA ALA A 6 61.18 17.03 -14.13
C ALA A 6 61.57 15.55 -14.27
N PRO A 7 61.44 14.72 -13.21
CA PRO A 7 61.78 13.28 -13.29
C PRO A 7 60.69 12.44 -13.95
N ALA A 8 61.14 11.45 -14.74
CA ALA A 8 60.33 10.48 -15.47
C ALA A 8 59.60 9.51 -14.51
N LYS A 9 58.31 9.25 -14.80
CA LYS A 9 57.49 8.22 -14.10
C LYS A 9 57.91 6.83 -14.55
N LYS A 10 58.28 5.95 -13.57
CA LYS A 10 58.53 4.55 -13.76
C LYS A 10 57.21 3.78 -13.99
N ALA A 11 57.16 2.90 -14.98
CA ALA A 11 56.05 2.01 -15.26
C ALA A 11 55.96 0.88 -14.19
N PRO A 12 54.75 0.37 -13.86
CA PRO A 12 54.58 -0.67 -12.87
C PRO A 12 54.96 -2.07 -13.42
N ALA A 13 55.68 -2.84 -12.62
CA ALA A 13 56.17 -4.17 -12.89
C ALA A 13 55.01 -5.18 -13.04
N LYS A 14 55.10 -6.08 -14.05
CA LYS A 14 54.20 -7.22 -14.30
C LYS A 14 54.31 -8.25 -13.16
N LYS A 15 53.17 -8.62 -12.54
CA LYS A 15 53.08 -9.75 -11.60
C LYS A 15 53.25 -11.07 -12.35
N PRO A 16 53.93 -12.10 -11.79
CA PRO A 16 54.07 -13.41 -12.39
C PRO A 16 52.77 -14.22 -12.31
N ALA A 17 52.51 -15.00 -13.36
CA ALA A 17 51.35 -15.88 -13.48
C ALA A 17 51.35 -17.02 -12.47
N ALA A 18 50.25 -17.18 -11.74
CA ALA A 18 50.03 -18.27 -10.79
C ALA A 18 49.82 -19.61 -11.56
N LYS A 19 50.64 -20.62 -11.22
CA LYS A 19 50.50 -22.00 -11.75
C LYS A 19 49.21 -22.64 -11.22
N LYS A 20 48.37 -23.16 -12.15
CA LYS A 20 47.19 -23.96 -11.80
C LYS A 20 47.59 -25.28 -11.15
N ALA A 21 47.09 -25.53 -9.93
CA ALA A 21 47.15 -26.83 -9.28
C ALA A 21 46.16 -27.82 -9.90
N PRO A 22 46.46 -29.14 -9.92
CA PRO A 22 45.55 -30.12 -10.54
C PRO A 22 44.29 -30.36 -9.73
N ALA A 23 43.15 -30.45 -10.38
CA ALA A 23 41.83 -30.72 -9.82
C ALA A 23 41.79 -32.11 -9.17
N LYS A 24 41.54 -32.19 -7.86
CA LYS A 24 41.20 -33.42 -7.15
C LYS A 24 39.79 -33.87 -7.56
N LYS A 25 39.66 -35.09 -8.10
CA LYS A 25 38.38 -35.74 -8.37
C LYS A 25 37.58 -35.92 -7.08
N ALA A 26 36.36 -35.40 -7.04
CA ALA A 26 35.42 -35.62 -5.95
C ALA A 26 34.91 -37.09 -5.96
N PRO A 27 34.68 -37.70 -4.78
CA PRO A 27 34.15 -39.06 -4.71
C PRO A 27 32.69 -39.10 -5.13
N ALA A 28 32.34 -40.17 -5.88
CA ALA A 28 30.97 -40.44 -6.34
C ALA A 28 29.98 -40.51 -5.18
N LYS A 29 28.95 -39.67 -5.20
CA LYS A 29 27.83 -39.76 -4.26
C LYS A 29 27.02 -41.00 -4.50
N LYS A 30 26.98 -41.92 -3.55
CA LYS A 30 26.05 -43.08 -3.54
C LYS A 30 24.62 -42.54 -3.60
N ALA A 31 23.84 -43.05 -4.55
CA ALA A 31 22.42 -42.77 -4.69
C ALA A 31 21.68 -43.24 -3.43
N CYS A 32 21.13 -42.28 -2.67
CA CYS A 32 20.28 -42.59 -1.55
C CYS A 32 18.87 -42.86 -2.09
N ALA A 33 18.37 -44.09 -1.92
CA ALA A 33 17.05 -44.51 -2.36
C ALA A 33 15.99 -43.62 -1.67
N LYS A 34 15.22 -42.87 -2.47
CA LYS A 34 14.08 -42.07 -1.98
C LYS A 34 13.01 -43.02 -1.45
N LYS A 35 12.70 -42.95 -0.14
CA LYS A 35 11.50 -43.53 0.41
C LYS A 35 10.27 -42.92 -0.30
N PRO A 36 9.23 -43.74 -0.64
CA PRO A 36 8.01 -43.19 -1.20
C PRO A 36 7.34 -42.24 -0.22
N ALA A 37 6.91 -41.08 -0.72
CA ALA A 37 6.18 -40.09 0.04
C ALA A 37 4.84 -40.71 0.53
N PRO A 38 4.34 -40.41 1.76
CA PRO A 38 3.07 -40.89 2.22
C PRO A 38 1.95 -40.41 1.30
N ALA A 39 1.05 -41.30 0.94
CA ALA A 39 -0.11 -41.03 0.10
C ALA A 39 -0.91 -39.84 0.70
N LYS A 40 -1.12 -38.82 -0.09
CA LYS A 40 -2.00 -37.69 0.29
C LYS A 40 -3.39 -38.23 0.53
N LYS A 41 -3.91 -37.99 1.75
CA LYS A 41 -5.34 -38.22 2.04
C LYS A 41 -6.17 -37.45 0.99
N PRO A 42 -7.26 -38.03 0.47
CA PRO A 42 -8.14 -37.33 -0.43
C PRO A 42 -8.63 -36.04 0.26
N ALA A 43 -8.47 -34.91 -0.41
CA ALA A 43 -9.02 -33.64 0.04
C ALA A 43 -10.54 -33.80 0.19
N ALA A 44 -11.12 -33.26 1.26
CA ALA A 44 -12.56 -33.21 1.41
C ALA A 44 -13.19 -32.62 0.13
N PRO A 45 -14.36 -33.14 -0.32
CA PRO A 45 -15.00 -32.58 -1.52
C PRO A 45 -15.23 -31.09 -1.32
N ALA A 46 -14.79 -30.29 -2.31
CA ALA A 46 -15.09 -28.87 -2.34
C ALA A 46 -16.61 -28.70 -2.22
N PRO A 47 -17.10 -27.70 -1.47
CA PRO A 47 -18.51 -27.44 -1.40
C PRO A 47 -19.05 -27.30 -2.83
N GLU A 48 -20.14 -28.04 -3.11
CA GLU A 48 -20.80 -28.11 -4.40
C GLU A 48 -21.08 -26.68 -4.88
N ALA A 49 -20.50 -26.30 -6.00
CA ALA A 49 -20.60 -24.95 -6.53
C ALA A 49 -22.05 -24.69 -6.89
N ALA A 50 -22.75 -23.90 -6.08
CA ALA A 50 -24.02 -23.33 -6.45
C ALA A 50 -23.84 -22.61 -7.80
N GLN A 51 -24.57 -23.04 -8.83
CA GLN A 51 -24.56 -22.36 -10.13
C GLN A 51 -24.89 -20.89 -9.91
N PRO A 52 -24.18 -19.94 -10.55
CA PRO A 52 -24.49 -18.55 -10.42
C PRO A 52 -25.83 -18.29 -11.10
N ALA A 53 -26.91 -18.24 -10.33
CA ALA A 53 -28.04 -17.44 -10.72
C ALA A 53 -27.50 -16.01 -10.90
N GLU A 54 -27.98 -15.24 -11.88
CA GLU A 54 -27.74 -13.80 -12.03
C GLU A 54 -28.34 -13.04 -10.83
N LEU A 55 -27.89 -13.39 -9.64
CA LEU A 55 -28.14 -12.66 -8.41
C LEU A 55 -27.25 -11.44 -8.48
N THR A 56 -27.85 -10.26 -8.61
CA THR A 56 -27.19 -8.98 -8.35
C THR A 56 -26.50 -9.07 -6.98
N ASN A 57 -25.20 -9.36 -6.98
CA ASN A 57 -24.43 -9.43 -5.74
C ASN A 57 -24.06 -8.00 -5.33
N PRO A 58 -24.69 -7.40 -4.29
CA PRO A 58 -24.47 -6.01 -3.90
C PRO A 58 -23.01 -5.72 -3.58
N THR A 59 -22.31 -6.69 -3.00
CA THR A 59 -20.88 -6.56 -2.70
C THR A 59 -20.04 -6.47 -3.96
N TRP A 60 -20.39 -7.25 -4.99
CA TRP A 60 -19.69 -7.21 -6.27
C TRP A 60 -19.98 -5.91 -7.04
N GLU A 61 -21.20 -5.38 -6.97
CA GLU A 61 -21.50 -4.06 -7.51
C GLU A 61 -20.70 -2.96 -6.80
N THR A 62 -20.54 -3.05 -5.50
CA THR A 62 -19.65 -2.13 -4.75
C THR A 62 -18.21 -2.20 -5.26
N VAL A 63 -17.68 -3.41 -5.54
CA VAL A 63 -16.33 -3.56 -6.13
C VAL A 63 -16.22 -2.88 -7.49
N LYS A 64 -17.24 -3.00 -8.36
CA LYS A 64 -17.27 -2.33 -9.66
C LYS A 64 -17.29 -0.81 -9.51
N ILE A 65 -18.10 -0.28 -8.58
CA ILE A 65 -18.17 1.16 -8.28
C ILE A 65 -16.83 1.66 -7.74
N ALA A 66 -16.16 0.91 -6.83
CA ALA A 66 -14.84 1.25 -6.32
C ALA A 66 -13.79 1.38 -7.43
N ARG A 67 -13.93 0.61 -8.50
CA ARG A 67 -13.02 0.56 -9.66
C ARG A 67 -13.47 1.42 -10.84
N HIS A 68 -14.55 2.19 -10.69
CA HIS A 68 -15.09 2.99 -11.79
C HIS A 68 -14.04 3.96 -12.33
N ALA A 69 -13.91 4.05 -13.67
CA ALA A 69 -12.85 4.83 -14.32
C ALA A 69 -12.92 6.33 -14.01
N ASP A 70 -14.13 6.86 -13.80
CA ASP A 70 -14.37 8.27 -13.52
C ASP A 70 -14.41 8.59 -12.01
N ARG A 71 -14.10 7.60 -11.16
CA ARG A 71 -13.97 7.85 -9.73
C ARG A 71 -12.85 8.83 -9.45
N PRO A 72 -13.01 9.79 -8.51
CA PRO A 72 -11.94 10.70 -8.14
C PRO A 72 -10.67 9.95 -7.71
N LEU A 73 -9.55 10.28 -8.33
CA LEU A 73 -8.24 9.76 -8.01
C LEU A 73 -7.51 10.69 -7.05
N PHE A 74 -6.42 10.23 -6.45
CA PHE A 74 -5.57 11.02 -5.55
C PHE A 74 -5.29 12.44 -6.06
N VAL A 75 -4.95 12.58 -7.34
CA VAL A 75 -4.61 13.86 -7.96
C VAL A 75 -5.81 14.82 -7.97
N ASP A 76 -7.03 14.31 -8.13
CA ASP A 76 -8.24 15.15 -8.14
C ASP A 76 -8.49 15.75 -6.74
N TYR A 77 -8.32 14.97 -5.69
CA TYR A 77 -8.38 15.46 -4.30
C TYR A 77 -7.31 16.51 -4.03
N LEU A 78 -6.05 16.19 -4.38
CA LEU A 78 -4.92 17.07 -4.13
C LEU A 78 -5.10 18.42 -4.83
N THR A 79 -5.39 18.41 -6.14
CA THR A 79 -5.57 19.64 -6.95
C THR A 79 -6.73 20.49 -6.45
N ALA A 80 -7.84 19.84 -6.03
CA ALA A 80 -8.99 20.56 -5.51
C ALA A 80 -8.75 21.16 -4.11
N TRP A 81 -7.89 20.52 -3.30
CA TRP A 81 -7.58 21.00 -1.95
C TRP A 81 -6.46 22.04 -1.94
N ASP A 82 -5.40 21.80 -2.71
CA ASP A 82 -4.23 22.66 -2.79
C ASP A 82 -3.48 22.45 -4.11
N PRO A 83 -3.74 23.28 -5.13
CA PRO A 83 -3.03 23.21 -6.41
C PRO A 83 -1.54 23.57 -6.31
N GLU A 84 -1.12 24.20 -5.21
CA GLU A 84 0.28 24.59 -4.95
C GLU A 84 1.01 23.59 -4.03
N ALA A 85 0.43 22.42 -3.80
CA ALA A 85 1.03 21.37 -2.97
C ALA A 85 2.43 20.98 -3.48
N ILE A 86 3.36 20.81 -2.54
CA ILE A 86 4.77 20.54 -2.84
C ILE A 86 5.06 19.05 -2.70
N GLU A 87 5.34 18.36 -3.80
CA GLU A 87 5.81 16.98 -3.76
C GLU A 87 7.29 16.90 -3.38
N LEU A 88 7.63 15.94 -2.53
CA LEU A 88 8.99 15.67 -2.08
C LEU A 88 9.45 14.30 -2.59
N HIS A 89 10.36 14.31 -3.54
CA HIS A 89 10.78 13.15 -4.30
C HIS A 89 11.86 12.30 -3.63
N GLY A 90 11.88 11.02 -3.98
CA GLY A 90 12.93 10.05 -3.68
C GLY A 90 12.94 9.51 -2.26
N ASP A 91 13.39 8.27 -2.12
CA ASP A 91 13.48 7.55 -0.85
C ASP A 91 14.79 7.81 -0.09
N ARG A 92 15.78 8.45 -0.72
CA ARG A 92 17.16 8.68 -0.23
C ARG A 92 17.98 7.39 -0.11
N LEU A 93 17.55 6.33 -0.77
CA LEU A 93 18.25 5.04 -0.75
C LEU A 93 18.49 4.50 -2.16
N VAL A 94 17.44 4.36 -2.98
CA VAL A 94 17.50 3.76 -4.31
C VAL A 94 16.94 4.67 -5.39
N ALA A 95 15.65 5.05 -5.30
CA ALA A 95 14.96 5.76 -6.37
C ALA A 95 13.80 6.64 -5.88
N ASP A 96 13.09 7.24 -6.83
CA ASP A 96 11.74 7.77 -6.63
C ASP A 96 10.70 6.81 -7.21
N ASP A 97 9.50 6.82 -6.64
CA ASP A 97 8.38 6.04 -7.14
C ASP A 97 7.21 6.95 -7.52
N PRO A 98 6.85 7.05 -8.80
CA PRO A 98 5.73 7.86 -9.25
C PRO A 98 4.36 7.34 -8.79
N ALA A 99 4.23 6.06 -8.43
CA ALA A 99 2.99 5.46 -7.92
C ALA A 99 2.62 5.93 -6.51
N MET A 100 3.58 6.51 -5.77
CA MET A 100 3.37 7.06 -4.44
C MET A 100 3.64 8.56 -4.43
N TYR A 101 2.64 9.37 -4.13
CA TYR A 101 2.83 10.77 -3.80
C TYR A 101 3.18 10.93 -2.32
N ALA A 102 4.10 11.81 -2.00
CA ALA A 102 4.33 12.26 -0.63
C ALA A 102 4.80 13.72 -0.64
N GLY A 103 4.14 14.57 0.13
CA GLY A 103 4.43 16.00 0.08
C GLY A 103 3.75 16.80 1.19
N ILE A 104 3.84 18.12 1.07
CA ILE A 104 3.22 19.10 1.96
C ILE A 104 2.09 19.77 1.21
N ALA A 105 0.93 19.86 1.84
CA ALA A 105 -0.25 20.48 1.29
C ALA A 105 -1.00 21.30 2.35
N LYS A 106 -1.95 22.11 1.88
CA LYS A 106 -2.88 22.87 2.70
C LYS A 106 -4.30 22.40 2.43
N ILE A 107 -4.96 21.86 3.43
CA ILE A 107 -6.38 21.47 3.36
C ILE A 107 -7.19 22.49 4.13
N GLY A 108 -7.89 23.40 3.46
CA GLY A 108 -8.53 24.55 4.08
C GLY A 108 -7.50 25.44 4.79
N THR A 109 -7.56 25.56 6.12
CA THR A 109 -6.58 26.30 6.93
C THR A 109 -5.45 25.43 7.50
N GLU A 110 -5.57 24.10 7.39
CA GLU A 110 -4.62 23.17 7.99
C GLU A 110 -3.47 22.85 7.03
N ARG A 111 -2.23 23.02 7.51
CA ARG A 111 -1.06 22.47 6.84
C ARG A 111 -0.88 21.03 7.23
N VAL A 112 -0.70 20.18 6.25
CA VAL A 112 -0.59 18.72 6.44
C VAL A 112 0.57 18.16 5.63
N VAL A 113 1.08 17.02 6.05
CA VAL A 113 1.76 16.11 5.14
C VAL A 113 0.70 15.22 4.51
N ILE A 114 0.70 15.13 3.19
CA ILE A 114 -0.21 14.27 2.43
C ILE A 114 0.58 13.18 1.71
N VAL A 115 0.10 11.96 1.82
CA VAL A 115 0.62 10.80 1.09
C VAL A 115 -0.52 10.07 0.41
N GLY A 116 -0.26 9.40 -0.71
CA GLY A 116 -1.32 8.64 -1.36
C GLY A 116 -0.87 7.91 -2.62
N HIS A 117 -1.67 6.94 -3.02
CA HIS A 117 -1.43 6.16 -4.22
C HIS A 117 -1.88 6.93 -5.46
N ARG A 118 -1.01 7.01 -6.45
CA ARG A 118 -1.28 7.66 -7.74
C ARG A 118 -1.52 6.59 -8.80
N LYS A 119 -2.78 6.39 -9.19
CA LYS A 119 -3.15 5.37 -10.20
C LYS A 119 -2.85 5.81 -11.64
N GLY A 120 -3.05 7.08 -11.94
CA GLY A 120 -3.03 7.61 -13.31
C GLY A 120 -4.39 7.47 -14.00
N ARG A 121 -4.68 8.41 -14.93
CA ARG A 121 -5.94 8.46 -15.68
C ARG A 121 -5.76 7.95 -17.10
N THR A 122 -4.72 8.42 -17.79
CA THR A 122 -4.40 7.95 -19.15
C THR A 122 -3.71 6.57 -19.11
N PRO A 123 -3.70 5.81 -20.21
CA PRO A 123 -2.95 4.56 -20.30
C PRO A 123 -1.48 4.71 -19.96
N GLU A 124 -0.85 5.80 -20.43
CA GLU A 124 0.57 6.10 -20.19
C GLU A 124 0.83 6.37 -18.71
N GLU A 125 -0.02 7.19 -18.07
CA GLU A 125 0.08 7.45 -16.64
C GLU A 125 -0.16 6.19 -15.79
N LYS A 126 -1.12 5.34 -16.18
CA LYS A 126 -1.38 4.07 -15.51
C LYS A 126 -0.16 3.16 -15.55
N VAL A 127 0.49 3.05 -16.71
CA VAL A 127 1.73 2.26 -16.85
C VAL A 127 2.85 2.85 -16.01
N ALA A 128 3.09 4.17 -16.11
CA ALA A 128 4.13 4.85 -15.34
C ALA A 128 3.93 4.70 -13.82
N ASN A 129 2.70 4.82 -13.37
CA ASN A 129 2.31 4.71 -11.95
C ASN A 129 1.95 3.28 -11.53
N ARG A 130 2.11 2.29 -12.42
CA ARG A 130 1.78 0.88 -12.12
C ARG A 130 0.40 0.71 -11.48
N TRP A 131 -0.61 1.46 -12.00
CA TRP A 131 -1.98 1.47 -11.46
C TRP A 131 -2.06 1.73 -9.95
N GLY A 132 -1.14 2.51 -9.39
CA GLY A 132 -1.08 2.81 -7.96
C GLY A 132 -0.41 1.71 -7.13
N MET A 133 0.19 0.71 -7.76
CA MET A 133 0.96 -0.32 -7.07
C MET A 133 2.39 0.19 -6.81
N ALA A 134 2.63 0.64 -5.58
CA ALA A 134 3.90 1.23 -5.23
C ALA A 134 5.03 0.19 -5.07
N ASN A 135 6.22 0.59 -5.47
CA ASN A 135 7.48 -0.08 -5.19
C ASN A 135 7.97 0.19 -3.76
N PRO A 136 9.00 -0.51 -3.26
CA PRO A 136 9.63 -0.25 -1.97
C PRO A 136 10.04 1.22 -1.78
N ASP A 137 10.52 1.83 -2.86
CA ASP A 137 10.97 3.23 -2.88
C ASP A 137 9.81 4.19 -2.54
N GLY A 138 8.59 3.88 -3.00
CA GLY A 138 7.39 4.65 -2.68
C GLY A 138 7.04 4.59 -1.20
N TYR A 139 7.09 3.41 -0.57
CA TYR A 139 6.83 3.25 0.86
C TYR A 139 7.90 3.95 1.70
N ARG A 140 9.18 3.81 1.33
CA ARG A 140 10.27 4.51 2.01
C ARG A 140 10.18 6.03 1.86
N LYS A 141 9.82 6.52 0.64
CA LYS A 141 9.53 7.94 0.40
C LYS A 141 8.40 8.43 1.31
N ALA A 142 7.28 7.73 1.34
CA ALA A 142 6.14 8.07 2.19
C ALA A 142 6.56 8.18 3.67
N MET A 143 7.25 7.18 4.21
CA MET A 143 7.72 7.20 5.61
C MET A 143 8.70 8.33 5.88
N ARG A 144 9.63 8.59 4.95
CA ARG A 144 10.56 9.71 5.09
C ARG A 144 9.83 11.04 5.26
N ILE A 145 8.75 11.26 4.49
CA ILE A 145 7.97 12.49 4.56
C ILE A 145 7.04 12.50 5.78
N MET A 146 6.48 11.36 6.19
CA MET A 146 5.74 11.24 7.45
C MET A 146 6.59 11.59 8.67
N ARG A 147 7.89 11.25 8.68
CA ARG A 147 8.82 11.66 9.74
C ARG A 147 9.10 13.17 9.73
N LEU A 148 9.00 13.84 8.58
CA LEU A 148 9.02 15.31 8.54
C LEU A 148 7.74 15.88 9.17
N ALA A 149 6.58 15.23 8.97
CA ALA A 149 5.35 15.63 9.64
C ALA A 149 5.51 15.61 11.17
N GLU A 150 6.05 14.53 11.73
CA GLU A 150 6.35 14.44 13.15
C GLU A 150 7.29 15.56 13.61
N LYS A 151 8.40 15.78 12.89
CA LYS A 151 9.39 16.82 13.22
C LYS A 151 8.78 18.22 13.24
N PHE A 152 7.87 18.52 12.33
CA PHE A 152 7.23 19.84 12.20
C PHE A 152 5.83 19.90 12.84
N GLN A 153 5.42 18.85 13.54
CA GLN A 153 4.12 18.72 14.20
C GLN A 153 2.94 18.95 13.26
N LEU A 154 3.07 18.51 12.02
CA LEU A 154 2.02 18.55 11.02
C LEU A 154 1.19 17.27 11.08
N PRO A 155 -0.14 17.31 10.98
CA PRO A 155 -0.94 16.10 10.81
C PRO A 155 -0.64 15.43 9.46
N ILE A 156 -0.81 14.11 9.43
CA ILE A 156 -0.65 13.29 8.23
C ILE A 156 -2.02 12.94 7.69
N VAL A 157 -2.21 13.08 6.39
CA VAL A 157 -3.37 12.60 5.65
C VAL A 157 -2.90 11.58 4.62
N ALA A 158 -3.40 10.35 4.71
CA ALA A 158 -3.09 9.27 3.78
C ALA A 158 -4.32 8.89 2.95
N LEU A 159 -4.24 9.03 1.62
CA LEU A 159 -5.30 8.62 0.70
C LEU A 159 -4.94 7.27 0.07
N VAL A 160 -5.75 6.26 0.35
CA VAL A 160 -5.50 4.88 -0.09
C VAL A 160 -6.36 4.54 -1.28
N ASP A 161 -5.71 4.23 -2.41
CA ASP A 161 -6.36 3.71 -3.60
C ASP A 161 -5.38 2.86 -4.43
N THR A 162 -5.24 1.59 -4.07
CA THR A 162 -4.35 0.62 -4.71
C THR A 162 -4.92 -0.78 -4.65
N SER A 163 -4.68 -1.57 -5.67
CA SER A 163 -4.98 -3.00 -5.66
C SER A 163 -3.98 -3.82 -4.83
N GLY A 164 -2.82 -3.25 -4.50
CA GLY A 164 -1.77 -3.90 -3.72
C GLY A 164 -0.41 -3.23 -3.91
N ALA A 165 0.62 -3.77 -3.28
CA ALA A 165 2.00 -3.41 -3.57
C ALA A 165 2.44 -4.02 -4.91
N PHE A 166 3.39 -3.39 -5.60
CA PHE A 166 3.88 -3.93 -6.88
C PHE A 166 4.57 -5.28 -6.68
N PRO A 167 4.12 -6.34 -7.39
CA PRO A 167 4.58 -7.71 -7.16
C PRO A 167 5.78 -8.11 -8.07
N GLY A 168 6.49 -7.14 -8.65
CA GLY A 168 7.61 -7.39 -9.55
C GLY A 168 8.84 -7.92 -8.84
N LEU A 169 9.67 -8.69 -9.54
CA LEU A 169 10.92 -9.24 -9.03
C LEU A 169 11.86 -8.13 -8.52
N ASP A 170 11.96 -7.04 -9.28
CA ASP A 170 12.76 -5.87 -8.92
C ASP A 170 12.29 -5.18 -7.62
N ALA A 171 11.00 -5.22 -7.32
CA ALA A 171 10.46 -4.74 -6.06
C ALA A 171 10.81 -5.68 -4.90
N GLU A 172 10.76 -7.00 -5.14
CA GLU A 172 11.16 -7.99 -4.13
C GLU A 172 12.65 -7.87 -3.80
N GLU A 173 13.52 -7.79 -4.80
CA GLU A 173 14.97 -7.61 -4.64
C GLU A 173 15.32 -6.31 -3.88
N ARG A 174 14.50 -5.26 -4.02
CA ARG A 174 14.67 -3.99 -3.30
C ARG A 174 13.95 -3.93 -1.96
N GLY A 175 13.40 -5.06 -1.47
CA GLY A 175 12.85 -5.22 -0.14
C GLY A 175 11.42 -4.72 0.01
N GLN A 176 10.49 -5.15 -0.86
CA GLN A 176 9.06 -4.76 -0.79
C GLN A 176 8.43 -5.08 0.56
N ALA A 177 8.61 -6.30 1.05
CA ALA A 177 8.05 -6.73 2.32
C ALA A 177 8.67 -5.96 3.50
N GLU A 178 9.97 -5.72 3.46
CA GLU A 178 10.68 -4.95 4.51
C GLU A 178 10.19 -3.49 4.56
N ALA A 179 10.07 -2.84 3.40
CA ALA A 179 9.62 -1.45 3.33
C ALA A 179 8.21 -1.27 3.90
N ILE A 180 7.29 -2.20 3.59
CA ILE A 180 5.92 -2.20 4.12
C ILE A 180 5.94 -2.48 5.63
N ALA A 181 6.62 -3.54 6.07
CA ALA A 181 6.68 -3.92 7.49
C ALA A 181 7.28 -2.81 8.36
N LYS A 182 8.33 -2.15 7.84
CA LYS A 182 8.94 -1.01 8.51
C LYS A 182 7.99 0.17 8.63
N ASN A 183 7.22 0.47 7.58
CA ASN A 183 6.22 1.53 7.64
C ASN A 183 5.13 1.24 8.67
N LEU A 184 4.63 -0.01 8.76
CA LEU A 184 3.68 -0.40 9.81
C LEU A 184 4.23 -0.12 11.22
N ALA A 185 5.46 -0.56 11.48
CA ALA A 185 6.13 -0.35 12.76
C ALA A 185 6.34 1.15 13.05
N ASP A 186 6.88 1.90 12.10
CA ASP A 186 7.17 3.32 12.27
C ASP A 186 5.89 4.15 12.45
N MET A 187 4.84 3.91 11.63
CA MET A 187 3.55 4.62 11.75
C MET A 187 2.88 4.38 13.11
N SER A 188 3.03 3.19 13.68
CA SER A 188 2.43 2.87 14.98
C SER A 188 2.91 3.77 16.11
N VAL A 189 4.11 4.34 15.99
CA VAL A 189 4.76 5.15 17.02
C VAL A 189 4.97 6.63 16.64
N LEU A 190 4.60 7.05 15.42
CA LEU A 190 4.70 8.45 14.99
C LEU A 190 3.93 9.38 15.92
N LYS A 191 4.60 10.41 16.42
CA LYS A 191 4.05 11.38 17.38
C LYS A 191 3.36 12.56 16.68
N THR A 192 2.41 12.25 15.81
CA THR A 192 1.55 13.23 15.13
C THR A 192 0.23 12.59 14.74
N PRO A 193 -0.87 13.35 14.60
CA PRO A 193 -2.15 12.82 14.12
C PRO A 193 -2.05 12.23 12.71
N ILE A 194 -2.63 11.05 12.52
CA ILE A 194 -2.68 10.36 11.22
C ILE A 194 -4.14 10.05 10.87
N VAL A 195 -4.63 10.66 9.79
CA VAL A 195 -5.95 10.40 9.22
C VAL A 195 -5.78 9.63 7.90
N VAL A 196 -6.39 8.47 7.81
CA VAL A 196 -6.38 7.62 6.62
C VAL A 196 -7.75 7.66 5.97
N VAL A 197 -7.81 7.76 4.65
CA VAL A 197 -9.05 7.66 3.88
C VAL A 197 -8.89 6.63 2.77
N VAL A 198 -9.69 5.57 2.80
CA VAL A 198 -9.78 4.63 1.69
C VAL A 198 -10.76 5.18 0.66
N THR A 199 -10.24 5.64 -0.49
CA THR A 199 -11.02 6.36 -1.50
C THR A 199 -11.51 5.48 -2.65
N GLY A 200 -10.90 4.32 -2.84
CA GLY A 200 -11.27 3.35 -3.88
C GLY A 200 -10.97 1.94 -3.41
N GLU A 201 -9.85 1.36 -3.82
CA GLU A 201 -9.41 0.05 -3.39
C GLU A 201 -8.32 0.16 -2.31
N GLY A 202 -8.49 -0.54 -1.20
CA GLY A 202 -7.46 -0.73 -0.20
C GLY A 202 -6.93 -2.17 -0.27
N GLY A 203 -5.94 -2.43 -1.13
CA GLY A 203 -5.42 -3.77 -1.39
C GLY A 203 -4.23 -4.15 -0.52
N SER A 204 -4.40 -5.18 0.31
CA SER A 204 -3.32 -5.93 0.98
C SER A 204 -2.27 -5.05 1.69
N GLY A 205 -1.03 -5.51 1.72
CA GLY A 205 0.13 -4.78 2.26
C GLY A 205 0.38 -3.44 1.59
N GLY A 206 -0.02 -3.30 0.31
CA GLY A 206 0.07 -2.05 -0.42
C GLY A 206 -0.70 -0.92 0.26
N ALA A 207 -1.93 -1.18 0.65
CA ALA A 207 -2.74 -0.25 1.41
C ALA A 207 -2.19 -0.06 2.84
N LEU A 208 -1.88 -1.15 3.53
CA LEU A 208 -1.40 -1.11 4.91
C LEU A 208 -0.13 -0.28 5.08
N GLY A 209 0.77 -0.29 4.09
CA GLY A 209 2.04 0.45 4.13
C GLY A 209 1.92 1.96 4.36
N ILE A 210 0.69 2.52 4.22
CA ILE A 210 0.37 3.92 4.54
C ILE A 210 -0.92 4.07 5.37
N ALA A 211 -1.50 2.98 5.89
CA ALA A 211 -2.84 3.00 6.49
C ALA A 211 -2.90 2.73 8.01
N VAL A 212 -1.79 2.78 8.72
CA VAL A 212 -1.78 2.70 10.19
C VAL A 212 -2.05 4.09 10.78
N GLY A 213 -3.32 4.41 11.04
CA GLY A 213 -3.74 5.75 11.45
C GLY A 213 -4.62 5.80 12.71
N ASP A 214 -4.73 7.00 13.27
CA ASP A 214 -5.59 7.29 14.43
C ASP A 214 -7.07 7.27 14.05
N ARG A 215 -7.38 7.76 12.84
CA ARG A 215 -8.71 7.64 12.21
C ARG A 215 -8.55 7.00 10.84
N ILE A 216 -9.30 5.94 10.61
CA ILE A 216 -9.42 5.27 9.32
C ILE A 216 -10.84 5.52 8.82
N LEU A 217 -10.95 6.39 7.84
CA LEU A 217 -12.18 6.72 7.15
C LEU A 217 -12.24 5.94 5.83
N MET A 218 -13.43 5.68 5.35
CA MET A 218 -13.62 4.93 4.11
C MET A 218 -14.83 5.47 3.35
N LEU A 219 -14.70 5.69 2.05
CA LEU A 219 -15.83 6.03 1.21
C LEU A 219 -16.83 4.87 1.15
N GLU A 220 -18.12 5.20 1.03
CA GLU A 220 -19.24 4.24 1.09
C GLU A 220 -19.07 3.06 0.16
N HIS A 221 -18.70 3.31 -1.11
CA HIS A 221 -18.47 2.28 -2.12
C HIS A 221 -16.98 1.94 -2.34
N ALA A 222 -16.09 2.32 -1.42
CA ALA A 222 -14.74 1.80 -1.42
C ALA A 222 -14.70 0.35 -0.92
N VAL A 223 -13.61 -0.36 -1.17
CA VAL A 223 -13.37 -1.72 -0.69
C VAL A 223 -11.99 -1.81 -0.04
N TYR A 224 -11.88 -2.62 1.03
CA TYR A 224 -10.60 -2.81 1.73
C TYR A 224 -10.44 -4.28 2.10
N SER A 225 -9.37 -4.92 1.63
CA SER A 225 -9.18 -6.37 1.74
C SER A 225 -7.71 -6.78 1.71
N VAL A 226 -7.42 -7.92 2.32
CA VAL A 226 -6.10 -8.55 2.28
C VAL A 226 -5.74 -9.09 0.88
N ILE A 227 -6.74 -9.41 0.07
CA ILE A 227 -6.58 -9.98 -1.27
C ILE A 227 -7.73 -9.50 -2.17
N SER A 228 -7.50 -9.42 -3.48
CA SER A 228 -8.58 -9.15 -4.42
C SER A 228 -9.58 -10.31 -4.46
N PRO A 229 -10.87 -10.06 -4.73
CA PRO A 229 -11.86 -11.13 -4.89
C PRO A 229 -11.47 -12.17 -5.95
N GLU A 230 -10.87 -11.73 -7.05
CA GLU A 230 -10.39 -12.59 -8.13
C GLU A 230 -9.23 -13.48 -7.67
N GLY A 231 -8.29 -12.91 -6.91
CA GLY A 231 -7.18 -13.65 -6.31
C GLY A 231 -7.67 -14.71 -5.32
N CYS A 232 -8.61 -14.34 -4.45
CA CYS A 232 -9.24 -15.26 -3.52
C CYS A 232 -9.99 -16.40 -4.24
N ALA A 233 -10.77 -16.04 -5.27
CA ALA A 233 -11.49 -17.02 -6.08
C ALA A 233 -10.54 -18.01 -6.78
N SER A 234 -9.46 -17.52 -7.34
CA SER A 234 -8.45 -18.35 -7.99
C SER A 234 -7.77 -19.32 -7.04
N ILE A 235 -7.50 -18.90 -5.80
CA ILE A 235 -6.87 -19.76 -4.78
C ILE A 235 -7.85 -20.82 -4.25
N LEU A 236 -9.09 -20.43 -3.91
CA LEU A 236 -10.04 -21.32 -3.24
C LEU A 236 -10.78 -22.22 -4.21
N TRP A 237 -11.23 -21.69 -5.35
CA TRP A 237 -12.05 -22.41 -6.32
C TRP A 237 -11.35 -22.73 -7.63
N ARG A 238 -10.15 -22.19 -7.86
CA ARG A 238 -9.41 -22.28 -9.14
C ARG A 238 -10.21 -21.74 -10.33
N ASP A 239 -11.15 -20.84 -10.05
CA ASP A 239 -12.00 -20.20 -11.05
C ASP A 239 -12.21 -18.72 -10.68
N GLY A 240 -11.66 -17.81 -11.49
CA GLY A 240 -11.81 -16.36 -11.30
C GLY A 240 -13.27 -15.88 -11.42
N LYS A 241 -14.17 -16.64 -12.06
CA LYS A 241 -15.60 -16.31 -12.15
C LYS A 241 -16.31 -16.34 -10.79
N MET A 242 -15.70 -17.00 -9.82
CA MET A 242 -16.19 -17.02 -8.43
C MET A 242 -15.83 -15.74 -7.64
N ALA A 243 -15.26 -14.72 -8.28
CA ALA A 243 -14.93 -13.45 -7.63
C ALA A 243 -16.11 -12.78 -6.89
N PRO A 244 -17.36 -12.77 -7.41
CA PRO A 244 -18.50 -12.24 -6.66
C PRO A 244 -18.77 -12.98 -5.35
N VAL A 245 -18.63 -14.30 -5.33
CA VAL A 245 -18.79 -15.15 -4.13
C VAL A 245 -17.65 -14.86 -3.13
N ALA A 246 -16.42 -14.75 -3.64
CA ALA A 246 -15.26 -14.40 -2.83
C ALA A 246 -15.43 -13.00 -2.20
N ALA A 247 -15.91 -12.00 -2.94
CA ALA A 247 -16.14 -10.65 -2.44
C ALA A 247 -17.09 -10.64 -1.23
N GLU A 248 -18.20 -11.38 -1.33
CA GLU A 248 -19.17 -11.51 -0.23
C GLU A 248 -18.55 -12.21 0.99
N ALA A 249 -17.84 -13.31 0.78
CA ALA A 249 -17.19 -14.07 1.86
C ALA A 249 -16.12 -13.26 2.58
N LEU A 250 -15.36 -12.40 1.86
CA LEU A 250 -14.29 -11.55 2.39
C LEU A 250 -14.79 -10.35 3.20
N LYS A 251 -16.07 -9.96 3.10
CA LYS A 251 -16.69 -8.85 3.85
C LYS A 251 -15.94 -7.52 3.67
N ILE A 252 -15.59 -7.18 2.45
CA ILE A 252 -14.67 -6.09 2.08
C ILE A 252 -15.30 -4.70 2.00
N THR A 253 -16.62 -4.59 2.17
CA THR A 253 -17.36 -3.32 2.05
C THR A 253 -17.24 -2.45 3.30
N SER A 254 -17.42 -1.16 3.14
CA SER A 254 -17.38 -0.15 4.21
C SER A 254 -18.28 -0.51 5.39
N THR A 255 -19.51 -0.99 5.12
CA THR A 255 -20.49 -1.40 6.13
C THR A 255 -19.96 -2.56 6.99
N TRP A 256 -19.38 -3.60 6.37
CA TRP A 256 -18.80 -4.71 7.09
C TRP A 256 -17.58 -4.31 7.90
N LEU A 257 -16.70 -3.50 7.31
CA LEU A 257 -15.45 -3.10 7.97
C LEU A 257 -15.69 -2.16 9.15
N LYS A 258 -16.71 -1.30 9.07
CA LYS A 258 -17.18 -0.51 10.23
C LYS A 258 -17.74 -1.42 11.33
N LYS A 259 -18.57 -2.41 10.97
CA LYS A 259 -19.11 -3.39 11.93
C LYS A 259 -18.02 -4.24 12.61
N LEU A 260 -16.93 -4.52 11.88
CA LEU A 260 -15.78 -5.27 12.40
C LEU A 260 -14.80 -4.39 13.20
N GLY A 261 -15.00 -3.08 13.25
CA GLY A 261 -14.13 -2.13 13.96
C GLY A 261 -12.78 -1.89 13.26
N ILE A 262 -12.68 -2.20 11.96
CA ILE A 262 -11.46 -1.96 11.16
C ILE A 262 -11.45 -0.52 10.65
N VAL A 263 -12.62 0.02 10.29
CA VAL A 263 -12.82 1.39 9.85
C VAL A 263 -13.57 2.15 10.93
N ASP A 264 -13.12 3.35 11.26
CA ASP A 264 -13.71 4.18 12.30
C ASP A 264 -15.01 4.83 11.81
N ASP A 265 -15.04 5.34 10.56
CA ASP A 265 -16.25 5.93 10.00
C ASP A 265 -16.34 5.76 8.47
N VAL A 266 -17.57 5.84 7.96
CA VAL A 266 -17.91 5.76 6.54
C VAL A 266 -18.32 7.12 6.04
N ILE A 267 -17.67 7.60 4.98
CA ILE A 267 -17.98 8.86 4.32
C ILE A 267 -19.02 8.56 3.23
N PRO A 268 -20.21 9.19 3.30
CA PRO A 268 -21.26 8.94 2.32
C PRO A 268 -20.86 9.45 0.93
N GLU A 269 -21.30 8.73 -0.10
CA GLU A 269 -21.12 9.09 -1.49
C GLU A 269 -22.43 9.62 -2.10
N PRO A 270 -22.38 10.38 -3.20
CA PRO A 270 -23.56 10.67 -4.02
C PRO A 270 -24.25 9.40 -4.49
N LYS A 271 -25.56 9.48 -4.75
CA LYS A 271 -26.34 8.33 -5.24
C LYS A 271 -25.69 7.76 -6.50
N GLY A 272 -25.36 6.49 -6.47
CA GLY A 272 -24.69 5.78 -7.58
C GLY A 272 -23.15 5.71 -7.45
N GLY A 273 -22.54 6.46 -6.52
CA GLY A 273 -21.10 6.39 -6.26
C GLY A 273 -20.37 7.73 -6.48
N ALA A 274 -19.12 7.78 -6.03
CA ALA A 274 -18.27 8.99 -6.06
C ALA A 274 -18.07 9.58 -7.47
N HIS A 275 -18.16 8.76 -8.50
CA HIS A 275 -18.00 9.17 -9.91
C HIS A 275 -19.18 9.95 -10.46
N THR A 276 -20.36 9.89 -9.82
CA THR A 276 -21.56 10.61 -10.29
C THR A 276 -21.51 12.10 -9.93
N ASP A 277 -20.81 12.46 -8.86
CA ASP A 277 -20.52 13.84 -8.46
C ASP A 277 -19.15 13.91 -7.75
N PRO A 278 -18.07 13.96 -8.55
CA PRO A 278 -16.70 14.02 -8.02
C PRO A 278 -16.47 15.24 -7.14
N ALA A 279 -16.97 16.40 -7.50
CA ALA A 279 -16.75 17.64 -6.76
C ALA A 279 -17.36 17.58 -5.35
N LYS A 280 -18.59 17.10 -5.24
CA LYS A 280 -19.25 16.88 -3.95
C LYS A 280 -18.53 15.84 -3.12
N THR A 281 -18.07 14.75 -3.73
CA THR A 281 -17.32 13.71 -3.04
C THR A 281 -16.03 14.26 -2.45
N ILE A 282 -15.25 15.02 -3.25
CA ILE A 282 -13.98 15.62 -2.83
C ILE A 282 -14.20 16.59 -1.65
N GLU A 283 -15.25 17.42 -1.70
CA GLU A 283 -15.56 18.34 -0.61
C GLU A 283 -16.02 17.58 0.65
N THR A 284 -16.84 16.52 0.51
CA THR A 284 -17.28 15.69 1.64
C THR A 284 -16.08 15.03 2.34
N VAL A 285 -15.14 14.50 1.57
CA VAL A 285 -13.89 13.92 2.11
C VAL A 285 -13.06 14.98 2.82
N LYS A 286 -12.93 16.18 2.23
CA LYS A 286 -12.23 17.32 2.87
C LYS A 286 -12.80 17.64 4.23
N GLN A 287 -14.11 17.77 4.34
CA GLN A 287 -14.78 18.09 5.61
C GLN A 287 -14.56 16.97 6.65
N ALA A 288 -14.66 15.71 6.25
CA ALA A 288 -14.41 14.57 7.13
C ALA A 288 -12.95 14.54 7.65
N VAL A 289 -11.98 14.80 6.77
CA VAL A 289 -10.56 14.88 7.13
C VAL A 289 -10.29 16.03 8.10
N LEU A 290 -10.82 17.23 7.83
CA LEU A 290 -10.64 18.38 8.70
C LEU A 290 -11.30 18.17 10.08
N ALA A 291 -12.47 17.55 10.13
CA ALA A 291 -13.13 17.21 11.39
C ALA A 291 -12.28 16.22 12.21
N ALA A 292 -11.75 15.17 11.57
CA ALA A 292 -10.88 14.21 12.22
C ALA A 292 -9.58 14.85 12.74
N ILE A 293 -8.90 15.68 11.94
CA ILE A 293 -7.70 16.41 12.38
C ILE A 293 -8.01 17.28 13.59
N LYS A 294 -9.11 18.04 13.55
CA LYS A 294 -9.54 18.92 14.65
C LYS A 294 -9.81 18.16 15.94
N GLU A 295 -10.37 16.95 15.85
CA GLU A 295 -10.59 16.08 17.01
C GLU A 295 -9.28 15.57 17.57
N LEU A 296 -8.41 15.01 16.72
CA LEU A 296 -7.14 14.39 17.12
C LEU A 296 -6.17 15.40 17.75
N LYS A 297 -6.14 16.64 17.23
CA LYS A 297 -5.29 17.72 17.77
C LYS A 297 -5.64 18.14 19.21
N LYS A 298 -6.82 17.78 19.71
CA LYS A 298 -7.19 18.04 21.13
C LYS A 298 -6.58 17.03 22.09
N MET A 299 -6.03 15.95 21.59
CA MET A 299 -5.51 14.86 22.40
C MET A 299 -4.02 15.06 22.68
N PRO A 300 -3.54 14.84 23.93
CA PRO A 300 -2.11 14.75 24.20
C PRO A 300 -1.45 13.68 23.34
N ILE A 301 -0.22 13.95 22.86
CA ILE A 301 0.42 13.12 21.83
C ILE A 301 0.73 11.70 22.32
N GLU A 302 1.08 11.53 23.59
CA GLU A 302 1.34 10.22 24.18
C GLU A 302 0.06 9.39 24.20
N LYS A 303 -1.06 9.99 24.59
CA LYS A 303 -2.37 9.34 24.58
C LYS A 303 -2.82 8.98 23.16
N LEU A 304 -2.50 9.82 22.17
CA LEU A 304 -2.80 9.56 20.77
C LEU A 304 -2.10 8.28 20.28
N VAL A 305 -0.78 8.17 20.57
CA VAL A 305 0.03 7.00 20.19
C VAL A 305 -0.47 5.74 20.89
N ASP A 306 -0.73 5.81 22.21
CA ASP A 306 -1.27 4.68 22.98
C ASP A 306 -2.62 4.20 22.45
N GLN A 307 -3.53 5.13 22.11
CA GLN A 307 -4.83 4.78 21.54
C GLN A 307 -4.71 4.18 20.14
N ARG A 308 -3.78 4.68 19.30
CA ARG A 308 -3.49 4.07 18.01
C ARG A 308 -3.06 2.62 18.19
N TYR A 309 -2.10 2.37 19.05
CA TYR A 309 -1.63 1.01 19.35
C TYR A 309 -2.78 0.13 19.87
N ALA A 310 -3.53 0.59 20.87
CA ALA A 310 -4.64 -0.16 21.46
C ALA A 310 -5.73 -0.49 20.43
N LYS A 311 -6.02 0.42 19.49
CA LYS A 311 -6.98 0.19 18.41
C LYS A 311 -6.57 -1.01 17.54
N PHE A 312 -5.34 -1.03 17.06
CA PHE A 312 -4.86 -2.13 16.21
C PHE A 312 -4.71 -3.45 16.98
N ALA A 313 -4.26 -3.40 18.23
CA ALA A 313 -4.15 -4.56 19.10
C ALA A 313 -5.51 -5.19 19.44
N ALA A 314 -6.59 -4.40 19.45
CA ALA A 314 -7.94 -4.89 19.71
C ALA A 314 -8.65 -5.47 18.46
N MET A 315 -8.06 -5.33 17.27
CA MET A 315 -8.65 -5.87 16.05
C MET A 315 -8.60 -7.40 16.05
N GLY A 316 -9.73 -7.99 15.64
CA GLY A 316 -9.89 -9.45 15.59
C GLY A 316 -10.69 -10.00 16.75
N ARG A 317 -11.28 -11.18 16.51
CA ARG A 317 -12.02 -11.94 17.53
C ARG A 317 -11.32 -13.28 17.74
N PHE A 318 -10.86 -13.50 18.94
CA PHE A 318 -10.35 -14.82 19.34
C PHE A 318 -11.54 -15.65 19.80
N GLY A 319 -11.87 -16.72 19.09
CA GLY A 319 -12.86 -17.68 19.52
C GLY A 319 -12.41 -18.33 20.84
N LYS A 320 -13.35 -18.51 21.79
CA LYS A 320 -13.20 -19.48 22.87
C LYS A 320 -13.59 -20.86 22.35
#